data_efb2c03246cbf2d205f48709196d21c0
#
_entry.id   efb2c03246cbf2d205f48709196d21c0
#
_cell.length_a   1.000
_cell.length_b   1.000
_cell.length_c   1.000
_cell.angle_alpha   90.00
_cell.angle_beta   90.00
_cell.angle_gamma   90.00
#
_symmetry.space_group_name_H-M   'P 1'
#
loop_
_entity.id
_entity.type
_entity.pdbx_description
1 polymer ?
#
loop_
_entity_poly.entity_id
_entity_poly.type
_entity_poly.pdbx_seq_one_letter_code
_entity_poly.pdbx_strand_id
1 'polypeptide(L)' 'MIEREIKLRFDSASDARAAVMAAGATALNARRFQDDCLFDTDGEDLRRQRCALRIRNDGPRSLLTFKGPVQPGPM' A
#
# COMPACT_ATOMS: atom_id res chain seq x y z
N MET A 1 -0.60 -18.15 11.71
CA MET A 1 -1.08 -16.82 11.27
C MET A 1 -1.27 -16.80 9.77
N ILE A 2 -2.32 -16.15 9.35
CA ILE A 2 -2.60 -15.99 7.92
C ILE A 2 -2.45 -14.51 7.58
N GLU A 3 -1.61 -14.25 6.61
CA GLU A 3 -1.43 -12.89 6.11
C GLU A 3 -1.88 -12.85 4.66
N ARG A 4 -2.71 -11.89 4.33
CA ARG A 4 -3.18 -11.70 2.95
C ARG A 4 -2.48 -10.50 2.36
N GLU A 5 -1.95 -10.68 1.17
CA GLU A 5 -1.23 -9.62 0.49
C GLU A 5 -1.57 -9.67 -0.99
N ILE A 6 -1.81 -8.50 -1.56
CA ILE A 6 -2.06 -8.34 -2.99
C ILE A 6 -1.02 -7.39 -3.55
N LYS A 7 -0.39 -7.78 -4.64
CA LYS A 7 0.60 -6.94 -5.32
C LYS A 7 0.16 -6.68 -6.75
N LEU A 8 0.18 -5.42 -7.14
CA LEU A 8 -0.14 -5.01 -8.50
C LEU A 8 1.02 -4.19 -9.04
N ARG A 9 1.37 -4.43 -10.29
CA ARG A 9 2.46 -3.71 -10.95
C ARG A 9 1.90 -2.58 -11.80
N PHE A 10 2.59 -1.46 -11.77
CA PHE A 10 2.28 -0.30 -12.57
C PHE A 10 3.52 0.11 -13.35
N ASP A 11 3.32 0.76 -14.49
CA ASP A 11 4.44 1.20 -15.31
C ASP A 11 5.21 2.34 -14.66
N SER A 12 4.56 3.11 -13.80
CA SER A 12 5.23 4.19 -13.10
C SER A 12 4.60 4.39 -11.73
N ALA A 13 5.37 5.01 -10.84
CA ALA A 13 4.86 5.40 -9.54
C ALA A 13 3.72 6.41 -9.67
N SER A 14 3.78 7.25 -10.69
CA SER A 14 2.75 8.24 -10.95
C SER A 14 1.41 7.59 -11.26
N ASP A 15 1.41 6.55 -12.09
CA ASP A 15 0.20 5.82 -12.43
C ASP A 15 -0.38 5.11 -11.21
N ALA A 16 0.47 4.48 -10.42
CA ALA A 16 0.05 3.80 -9.20
C ALA A 16 -0.56 4.78 -8.21
N ARG A 17 0.11 5.92 -8.03
CA ARG A 17 -0.36 6.95 -7.11
C ARG A 17 -1.71 7.50 -7.55
N ALA A 18 -1.88 7.75 -8.85
CA ALA A 18 -3.14 8.25 -9.38
C ALA A 18 -4.28 7.26 -9.12
N ALA A 19 -4.02 5.97 -9.33
CA ALA A 19 -5.02 4.93 -9.08
C ALA A 19 -5.42 4.87 -7.62
N VAL A 20 -4.44 4.96 -6.73
CA VAL A 20 -4.69 4.91 -5.29
C VAL A 20 -5.46 6.13 -4.81
N MET A 21 -5.08 7.31 -5.30
CA MET A 21 -5.78 8.54 -4.92
C MET A 21 -7.19 8.59 -5.48
N ALA A 22 -7.39 8.05 -6.68
CA ALA A 22 -8.73 7.96 -7.26
C ALA A 22 -9.63 7.05 -6.42
N ALA A 23 -9.06 6.11 -5.69
CA ALA A 23 -9.79 5.22 -4.81
C ALA A 23 -10.05 5.84 -3.43
N GLY A 24 -9.60 7.07 -3.18
CA GLY A 24 -9.89 7.79 -1.95
C GLY A 24 -8.82 7.71 -0.88
N ALA A 25 -7.63 7.25 -1.24
CA ALA A 25 -6.53 7.19 -0.30
C ALA A 25 -5.58 8.37 -0.48
N THR A 26 -4.89 8.75 0.57
CA THR A 26 -3.90 9.82 0.51
C THR A 26 -2.59 9.30 1.09
N ALA A 27 -1.49 9.97 0.73
CA ALA A 27 -0.19 9.58 1.23
C ALA A 27 -0.06 9.96 2.71
N LEU A 28 0.38 9.00 3.52
CA LEU A 28 0.66 9.26 4.93
C LEU A 28 2.05 9.84 5.08
N ASN A 29 3.04 9.14 4.56
CA ASN A 29 4.42 9.55 4.66
C ASN A 29 5.20 9.03 3.48
N ALA A 30 6.06 9.87 2.92
CA ALA A 30 7.01 9.42 1.91
C ALA A 30 8.27 8.93 2.61
N ARG A 31 8.73 7.75 2.24
CA ARG A 31 9.95 7.20 2.79
C ARG A 31 11.08 7.40 1.80
N ARG A 32 12.00 8.26 2.15
CA ARG A 32 13.04 8.67 1.22
C ARG A 32 14.05 7.60 0.88
N PHE A 33 14.35 6.73 1.84
CA PHE A 33 15.43 5.77 1.64
C PHE A 33 15.00 4.57 0.83
N GLN A 34 13.72 4.28 0.79
CA GLN A 34 13.23 3.07 0.16
C GLN A 34 12.30 3.34 -1.00
N ASP A 35 12.10 4.59 -1.33
CA ASP A 35 11.15 4.99 -2.36
C ASP A 35 9.76 4.40 -2.13
N ASP A 36 9.40 4.26 -0.87
CA ASP A 36 8.09 3.74 -0.48
C ASP A 36 7.18 4.87 -0.05
N CYS A 37 5.90 4.72 -0.34
CA CYS A 37 4.91 5.65 0.14
C CYS A 37 3.72 4.86 0.66
N LEU A 38 3.28 5.16 1.87
CA LEU A 38 2.11 4.52 2.46
C LEU A 38 0.90 5.42 2.23
N PHE A 39 -0.23 4.79 1.97
CA PHE A 39 -1.49 5.47 1.67
C PHE A 39 -2.59 4.99 2.59
N ASP A 40 -3.51 5.89 2.88
CA ASP A 40 -4.68 5.56 3.67
C ASP A 40 -5.78 6.57 3.36
N THR A 41 -6.95 6.34 3.92
CA THR A 41 -8.01 7.32 3.90
C THR A 41 -7.73 8.40 4.95
N ASP A 42 -8.45 9.51 4.87
CA ASP A 42 -8.28 10.58 5.86
C ASP A 42 -8.56 10.12 7.28
N GLY A 43 -9.45 9.15 7.44
CA GLY A 43 -9.77 8.59 8.74
C GLY A 43 -8.86 7.48 9.20
N GLU A 44 -7.81 7.17 8.42
CA GLU A 44 -6.88 6.09 8.70
C GLU A 44 -7.58 4.74 8.85
N ASP A 45 -8.54 4.48 7.97
CA ASP A 45 -9.35 3.26 8.04
C ASP A 45 -8.52 2.00 7.87
N LEU A 46 -7.52 2.04 6.98
CA LEU A 46 -6.67 0.89 6.75
C LEU A 46 -5.84 0.56 7.99
N ARG A 47 -5.27 1.59 8.60
CA ARG A 47 -4.47 1.41 9.79
C ARG A 47 -5.29 0.84 10.94
N ARG A 48 -6.52 1.31 11.10
CA ARG A 48 -7.41 0.81 12.14
C ARG A 48 -7.74 -0.66 11.96
N GLN A 49 -7.79 -1.10 10.71
CA GLN A 49 -8.08 -2.48 10.38
C GLN A 49 -6.82 -3.33 10.25
N ARG A 50 -5.68 -2.77 10.61
CA ARG A 50 -4.38 -3.43 10.52
C ARG A 50 -4.04 -3.81 9.08
N CYS A 51 -4.44 -2.95 8.17
CA CYS A 51 -4.12 -3.08 6.75
C CYS A 51 -3.08 -2.04 6.37
N ALA A 52 -2.43 -2.26 5.25
CA ALA A 52 -1.47 -1.30 4.72
C ALA A 52 -1.53 -1.28 3.20
N LEU A 53 -1.43 -0.09 2.63
CA LEU A 53 -1.38 0.12 1.20
C LEU A 53 -0.10 0.88 0.89
N ARG A 54 0.74 0.31 0.04
CA ARG A 54 2.07 0.85 -0.22
C ARG A 54 2.38 0.86 -1.70
N ILE A 55 3.02 1.93 -2.16
CA ILE A 55 3.62 1.98 -3.49
C ILE A 55 5.12 2.03 -3.32
N ARG A 56 5.81 1.12 -3.97
CA ARG A 56 7.27 1.05 -3.95
C ARG A 56 7.81 1.17 -5.35
N ASN A 57 8.82 2.02 -5.53
CA ASN A 57 9.56 2.06 -6.77
C ASN A 57 10.51 0.87 -6.79
N ASP A 58 10.43 0.12 -7.88
CA ASP A 58 11.27 -1.06 -8.08
C ASP A 58 11.91 -0.94 -9.45
N GLY A 59 12.94 -0.11 -9.54
CA GLY A 59 13.59 0.16 -10.82
C GLY A 59 12.66 0.90 -11.77
N PRO A 60 12.48 0.39 -12.99
CA PRO A 60 11.61 1.06 -13.96
C PRO A 60 10.12 0.87 -13.71
N ARG A 61 9.76 0.07 -12.74
CA ARG A 61 8.36 -0.24 -12.45
C ARG A 61 8.01 0.12 -11.03
N SER A 62 6.71 0.23 -10.79
CA SER A 62 6.20 0.47 -9.45
C SER A 62 5.29 -0.66 -9.04
N LEU A 63 5.37 -1.00 -7.76
CA LEU A 63 4.61 -2.10 -7.19
C LEU A 63 3.64 -1.56 -6.16
N LEU A 64 2.36 -1.79 -6.39
CA LEU A 64 1.33 -1.49 -5.41
C LEU A 64 1.05 -2.75 -4.60
N THR A 65 1.24 -2.64 -3.30
CA THR A 65 1.04 -3.76 -2.39
C THR A 65 -0.05 -3.42 -1.39
N PHE A 66 -1.01 -4.30 -1.25
CA PHE A 66 -2.00 -4.23 -0.20
C PHE A 66 -1.79 -5.43 0.72
N LYS A 67 -1.60 -5.14 2.00
CA LYS A 67 -1.54 -6.16 3.04
C LYS A 67 -2.80 -6.08 3.87
N GLY A 68 -3.51 -7.20 3.95
CA GLY A 68 -4.64 -7.31 4.84
C GLY A 68 -4.19 -7.57 6.28
N PRO A 69 -5.14 -7.64 7.21
CA PRO A 69 -4.79 -7.88 8.59
C PRO A 69 -4.20 -9.26 8.79
N VAL A 70 -3.21 -9.33 9.68
CA VAL A 70 -2.65 -10.60 10.09
C VAL A 70 -3.67 -11.26 11.00
N GLN A 71 -4.12 -12.44 10.60
CA GLN A 71 -5.10 -13.17 11.40
C GLN A 71 -4.40 -14.29 12.15
N PRO A 72 -4.61 -14.40 13.46
CA PRO A 72 -4.10 -15.55 14.17
C PRO A 72 -4.82 -16.79 13.66
N GLY A 73 -4.06 -17.68 13.08
CA GLY A 73 -4.63 -18.94 12.59
C GLY A 73 -4.80 -19.92 13.73
N PRO A 74 -5.51 -21.00 13.46
CA PRO A 74 -5.53 -22.10 14.40
C PRO A 74 -4.13 -22.69 14.47
N MET A 75 -3.61 -22.74 15.62
CA MET A 75 -2.23 -23.18 15.78
C MET A 75 -2.19 -24.62 16.20
#